data_6989e6743ca960cdb7be1a9a2bcc7d91
#
_entry.id   6989e6743ca960cdb7be1a9a2bcc7d91
#
_cell.length_a   1.000
_cell.length_b   1.000
_cell.length_c   1.000
_cell.angle_alpha   90.00
_cell.angle_beta   90.00
_cell.angle_gamma   90.00
#
_symmetry.space_group_name_H-M   'P 1'
#
loop_
_entity.id
_entity.type
_entity.pdbx_description
1 polymer ?
#
loop_
_entity_poly.entity_id
_entity_poly.type
_entity_poly.pdbx_seq_one_letter_code
_entity_poly.pdbx_strand_id
1 'polypeptide(L)'
;FIAAGMGGGTGTGAAPVVAKIAKETTDALVVGVVTKPFEFEGNRRAKVAEEGIKELRKHCDTLLAIPNERLTVICDEEITTENAFRMADDVLRIGVQSIAEVVTTTGEINTDFADVNAIMRNAGPAWMSIGYGAGEDRAKDAVRQALENPLLDISIEGAKGVLFNIVGGTDLKSVFISP
;
A
#
# COMPACT_ATOMS: atom_id res chain seq x y z
N PHE A 1 4.40 6.52 9.79
CA PHE A 1 3.23 6.16 8.98
C PHE A 1 2.01 6.96 9.40
N ILE A 2 1.19 7.38 8.42
CA ILE A 2 -0.10 8.03 8.63
C ILE A 2 -1.15 7.19 7.92
N ALA A 3 -1.95 6.44 8.70
CA ALA A 3 -3.01 5.60 8.18
C ALA A 3 -4.38 6.22 8.45
N ALA A 4 -5.24 6.28 7.43
CA ALA A 4 -6.59 6.83 7.58
C ALA A 4 -7.54 6.34 6.49
N GLY A 5 -8.83 6.16 6.86
CA GLY A 5 -9.93 6.10 5.90
C GLY A 5 -10.30 7.53 5.47
N MET A 6 -10.27 7.80 4.17
CA MET A 6 -10.61 9.10 3.61
C MET A 6 -12.11 9.20 3.28
N GLY A 7 -12.65 10.42 3.28
CA GLY A 7 -14.06 10.69 2.99
C GLY A 7 -14.89 11.04 4.23
N GLY A 8 -14.38 10.74 5.42
CA GLY A 8 -14.95 11.22 6.69
C GLY A 8 -14.33 12.55 7.14
N GLY A 9 -14.77 13.07 8.30
CA GLY A 9 -14.24 14.32 8.85
C GLY A 9 -12.87 14.17 9.48
N THR A 10 -12.70 13.16 10.35
CA THR A 10 -11.48 12.99 11.16
C THR A 10 -10.28 12.63 10.30
N GLY A 11 -10.33 11.50 9.57
CA GLY A 11 -9.20 11.05 8.75
C GLY A 11 -8.84 12.06 7.67
N THR A 12 -9.83 12.57 6.93
CA THR A 12 -9.61 13.50 5.84
C THR A 12 -9.05 14.84 6.31
N GLY A 13 -9.53 15.35 7.45
CA GLY A 13 -9.08 16.63 7.98
C GLY A 13 -7.78 16.56 8.77
N ALA A 14 -7.59 15.52 9.58
CA ALA A 14 -6.42 15.42 10.46
C ALA A 14 -5.18 14.89 9.76
N ALA A 15 -5.31 13.91 8.84
CA ALA A 15 -4.14 13.29 8.22
C ALA A 15 -3.19 14.28 7.52
N PRO A 16 -3.68 15.25 6.71
CA PRO A 16 -2.80 16.25 6.09
C PRO A 16 -2.08 17.14 7.12
N VAL A 17 -2.77 17.52 8.19
CA VAL A 17 -2.19 18.35 9.25
C VAL A 17 -1.09 17.60 10.01
N VAL A 18 -1.34 16.36 10.36
CA VAL A 18 -0.34 15.51 11.02
C VAL A 18 0.87 15.28 10.11
N ALA A 19 0.63 15.01 8.83
CA ALA A 19 1.70 14.84 7.84
C ALA A 19 2.56 16.10 7.72
N LYS A 20 1.93 17.27 7.64
CA LYS A 20 2.61 18.55 7.59
C LYS A 20 3.49 18.77 8.81
N ILE A 21 2.94 18.60 10.01
CA ILE A 21 3.69 18.76 11.27
C ILE A 21 4.87 17.79 11.31
N ALA A 22 4.65 16.51 10.98
CA ALA A 22 5.73 15.52 10.96
C ALA A 22 6.85 15.93 9.98
N LYS A 23 6.50 16.39 8.79
CA LYS A 23 7.46 16.82 7.76
C LYS A 23 8.24 18.07 8.17
N GLU A 24 7.59 19.04 8.87
CA GLU A 24 8.20 20.30 9.28
C GLU A 24 9.04 20.17 10.56
N THR A 25 8.71 19.21 11.44
CA THR A 25 9.36 19.07 12.76
C THR A 25 10.40 17.98 12.84
N THR A 26 10.42 17.07 11.87
CA THR A 26 11.34 15.93 11.87
C THR A 26 11.93 15.70 10.49
N ASP A 27 13.09 15.03 10.42
CA ASP A 27 13.65 14.53 9.14
C ASP A 27 13.13 13.11 8.80
N ALA A 28 12.05 12.69 9.43
CA ALA A 28 11.48 11.36 9.21
C ALA A 28 10.90 11.22 7.79
N LEU A 29 10.98 10.00 7.27
CA LEU A 29 10.25 9.61 6.08
C LEU A 29 8.76 9.55 6.40
N VAL A 30 7.95 10.38 5.74
CA VAL A 30 6.50 10.45 5.95
C VAL A 30 5.77 9.64 4.89
N VAL A 31 5.20 8.52 5.30
CA VAL A 31 4.46 7.60 4.43
C VAL A 31 2.98 7.62 4.80
N GLY A 32 2.15 8.04 3.85
CA GLY A 32 0.69 7.98 3.96
C GLY A 32 0.17 6.65 3.40
N VAL A 33 -0.71 5.98 4.13
CA VAL A 33 -1.41 4.77 3.67
C VAL A 33 -2.91 4.98 3.95
N VAL A 34 -3.68 5.24 2.91
CA VAL A 34 -5.08 5.64 3.06
C VAL A 34 -5.99 4.86 2.14
N THR A 35 -7.25 4.70 2.55
CA THR A 35 -8.28 4.11 1.69
C THR A 35 -9.21 5.17 1.12
N LYS A 36 -9.65 4.96 -0.12
CA LYS A 36 -10.77 5.68 -0.72
C LYS A 36 -12.07 4.95 -0.38
N PRO A 37 -13.17 5.68 -0.14
CA PRO A 37 -14.45 5.06 0.19
C PRO A 37 -14.96 4.16 -0.95
N PHE A 38 -15.80 3.19 -0.59
CA PHE A 38 -16.56 2.39 -1.53
C PHE A 38 -17.61 3.25 -2.27
N GLU A 39 -18.05 2.82 -3.46
CA GLU A 39 -19.09 3.52 -4.23
C GLU A 39 -20.41 3.60 -3.47
N PHE A 40 -20.77 2.56 -2.71
CA PHE A 40 -22.00 2.56 -1.90
C PHE A 40 -21.99 3.57 -0.74
N GLU A 41 -20.82 4.12 -0.36
CA GLU A 41 -20.72 5.19 0.63
C GLU A 41 -21.12 6.57 0.07
N GLY A 42 -21.23 6.68 -1.23
CA GLY A 42 -21.80 7.81 -1.96
C GLY A 42 -20.80 8.86 -2.43
N ASN A 43 -21.19 9.56 -3.48
CA ASN A 43 -20.36 10.55 -4.19
C ASN A 43 -19.84 11.70 -3.32
N ARG A 44 -20.57 12.06 -2.26
CA ARG A 44 -20.12 13.12 -1.34
C ARG A 44 -18.83 12.69 -0.62
N ARG A 45 -18.80 11.45 -0.10
CA ARG A 45 -17.60 10.92 0.55
C ARG A 45 -16.43 10.77 -0.42
N ALA A 46 -16.71 10.31 -1.63
CA ALA A 46 -15.69 10.18 -2.68
C ALA A 46 -15.02 11.54 -2.98
N LYS A 47 -15.79 12.62 -3.15
CA LYS A 47 -15.24 13.97 -3.39
C LYS A 47 -14.42 14.48 -2.21
N VAL A 48 -14.93 14.33 -0.99
CA VAL A 48 -14.19 14.73 0.22
C VAL A 48 -12.89 13.94 0.36
N ALA A 49 -12.91 12.63 0.04
CA ALA A 49 -11.71 11.79 0.05
C ALA A 49 -10.67 12.28 -0.97
N GLU A 50 -11.08 12.59 -2.20
CA GLU A 50 -10.17 13.09 -3.24
C GLU A 50 -9.51 14.41 -2.87
N GLU A 51 -10.28 15.34 -2.30
CA GLU A 51 -9.74 16.63 -1.81
C GLU A 51 -8.73 16.41 -0.69
N GLY A 52 -9.05 15.55 0.29
CA GLY A 52 -8.15 15.22 1.40
C GLY A 52 -6.89 14.49 0.96
N ILE A 53 -6.99 13.54 0.03
CA ILE A 53 -5.85 12.83 -0.55
C ILE A 53 -4.94 13.81 -1.30
N LYS A 54 -5.51 14.73 -2.06
CA LYS A 54 -4.76 15.78 -2.77
C LYS A 54 -4.01 16.69 -1.80
N GLU A 55 -4.60 17.02 -0.67
CA GLU A 55 -3.94 17.82 0.37
C GLU A 55 -2.86 17.01 1.10
N LEU A 56 -3.16 15.79 1.52
CA LEU A 56 -2.22 14.89 2.20
C LEU A 56 -0.96 14.64 1.36
N ARG A 57 -1.13 14.46 0.05
CA ARG A 57 -0.03 14.23 -0.89
C ARG A 57 1.06 15.31 -0.86
N LYS A 58 0.70 16.54 -0.54
CA LYS A 58 1.68 17.65 -0.47
C LYS A 58 2.66 17.50 0.70
N HIS A 59 2.29 16.71 1.70
CA HIS A 59 3.01 16.59 2.96
C HIS A 59 3.60 15.20 3.22
N CYS A 60 3.36 14.23 2.32
CA CYS A 60 3.96 12.90 2.38
C CYS A 60 5.12 12.78 1.39
N ASP A 61 6.12 11.99 1.76
CA ASP A 61 7.17 11.53 0.83
C ASP A 61 6.58 10.51 -0.14
N THR A 62 5.83 9.56 0.39
CA THR A 62 5.13 8.51 -0.36
C THR A 62 3.68 8.43 0.11
N LEU A 63 2.76 8.28 -0.82
CA LEU A 63 1.33 8.12 -0.52
C LEU A 63 0.75 6.92 -1.26
N LEU A 64 0.35 5.90 -0.49
CA LEU A 64 -0.48 4.79 -0.96
C LEU A 64 -1.94 5.17 -0.76
N ALA A 65 -2.70 5.29 -1.84
CA ALA A 65 -4.13 5.53 -1.80
C ALA A 65 -4.87 4.33 -2.39
N ILE A 66 -5.42 3.50 -1.54
CA ILE A 66 -6.04 2.22 -1.89
C ILE A 66 -7.52 2.45 -2.22
N PRO A 67 -7.96 2.18 -3.45
CA PRO A 67 -9.38 2.28 -3.80
C PRO A 67 -10.12 1.04 -3.26
N ASN A 68 -10.99 1.24 -2.26
CA ASN A 68 -11.76 0.14 -1.65
C ASN A 68 -12.60 -0.62 -2.69
N GLU A 69 -13.08 0.05 -3.73
CA GLU A 69 -13.86 -0.58 -4.80
C GLU A 69 -13.11 -1.71 -5.49
N ARG A 70 -11.78 -1.62 -5.58
CA ARG A 70 -10.96 -2.68 -6.17
C ARG A 70 -10.91 -3.94 -5.32
N LEU A 71 -11.21 -3.84 -4.03
CA LEU A 71 -11.28 -5.00 -3.13
C LEU A 71 -12.49 -5.88 -3.45
N THR A 72 -13.59 -5.30 -3.93
CA THR A 72 -14.78 -6.06 -4.30
C THR A 72 -14.56 -6.93 -5.53
N VAL A 73 -13.62 -6.55 -6.41
CA VAL A 73 -13.29 -7.31 -7.63
C VAL A 73 -12.46 -8.57 -7.30
N ILE A 74 -11.77 -8.57 -6.16
CA ILE A 74 -10.94 -9.72 -5.73
C ILE A 74 -11.80 -10.84 -5.12
N CYS A 75 -13.03 -10.53 -4.72
CA CYS A 75 -13.95 -11.49 -4.14
C CYS A 75 -14.88 -12.07 -5.21
N ASP A 76 -14.89 -13.39 -5.33
CA ASP A 76 -15.76 -14.14 -6.26
C ASP A 76 -17.22 -14.26 -5.77
N GLU A 77 -17.53 -13.80 -4.53
CA GLU A 77 -18.85 -13.94 -3.90
C GLU A 77 -19.46 -12.58 -3.55
N GLU A 78 -20.79 -12.55 -3.39
CA GLU A 78 -21.51 -11.37 -2.85
C GLU A 78 -20.97 -11.04 -1.44
N ILE A 79 -20.20 -9.95 -1.37
CA ILE A 79 -19.56 -9.53 -0.12
C ILE A 79 -20.53 -8.70 0.72
N THR A 80 -20.64 -9.01 2.01
CA THR A 80 -21.38 -8.16 2.93
C THR A 80 -20.63 -6.86 3.21
N THR A 81 -21.35 -5.79 3.55
CA THR A 81 -20.74 -4.50 3.90
C THR A 81 -19.71 -4.64 5.03
N GLU A 82 -19.98 -5.48 6.02
CA GLU A 82 -19.05 -5.73 7.13
C GLU A 82 -17.75 -6.38 6.63
N ASN A 83 -17.85 -7.37 5.77
CA ASN A 83 -16.67 -8.04 5.20
C ASN A 83 -15.89 -7.11 4.29
N ALA A 84 -16.56 -6.25 3.51
CA ALA A 84 -15.91 -5.24 2.69
C ALA A 84 -15.04 -4.29 3.54
N PHE A 85 -15.55 -3.79 4.65
CA PHE A 85 -14.76 -2.96 5.56
C PHE A 85 -13.61 -3.71 6.22
N ARG A 86 -13.81 -4.97 6.62
CA ARG A 86 -12.71 -5.80 7.14
C ARG A 86 -11.58 -5.97 6.13
N MET A 87 -11.92 -6.18 4.86
CA MET A 87 -10.91 -6.25 3.81
C MET A 87 -10.15 -4.94 3.64
N ALA A 88 -10.83 -3.81 3.70
CA ALA A 88 -10.18 -2.50 3.65
C ALA A 88 -9.22 -2.30 4.83
N ASP A 89 -9.60 -2.72 6.04
CA ASP A 89 -8.74 -2.69 7.22
C ASP A 89 -7.51 -3.62 7.05
N ASP A 90 -7.71 -4.83 6.53
CA ASP A 90 -6.64 -5.79 6.28
C ASP A 90 -5.63 -5.28 5.24
N VAL A 91 -6.10 -4.67 4.16
CA VAL A 91 -5.20 -4.12 3.12
C VAL A 91 -4.41 -2.94 3.68
N LEU A 92 -5.02 -2.05 4.49
CA LEU A 92 -4.28 -0.99 5.19
C LEU A 92 -3.21 -1.57 6.13
N ARG A 93 -3.59 -2.58 6.92
CA ARG A 93 -2.67 -3.27 7.83
C ARG A 93 -1.49 -3.87 7.07
N ILE A 94 -1.76 -4.60 5.98
CA ILE A 94 -0.72 -5.22 5.14
C ILE A 94 0.16 -4.14 4.52
N GLY A 95 -0.42 -3.03 4.03
CA GLY A 95 0.32 -1.91 3.45
C GLY A 95 1.33 -1.30 4.41
N VAL A 96 0.93 -1.06 5.65
CA VAL A 96 1.84 -0.55 6.69
C VAL A 96 2.85 -1.62 7.12
N GLN A 97 2.37 -2.85 7.35
CA GLN A 97 3.19 -3.96 7.83
C GLN A 97 4.29 -4.33 6.83
N SER A 98 3.98 -4.45 5.55
CA SER A 98 4.96 -4.82 4.51
C SER A 98 6.13 -3.84 4.45
N ILE A 99 5.87 -2.54 4.52
CA ILE A 99 6.93 -1.53 4.52
C ILE A 99 7.71 -1.55 5.84
N ALA A 100 7.02 -1.72 6.97
CA ALA A 100 7.66 -1.78 8.28
C ALA A 100 8.55 -3.02 8.41
N GLU A 101 8.10 -4.18 7.95
CA GLU A 101 8.85 -5.44 8.02
C GLU A 101 10.16 -5.39 7.24
N VAL A 102 10.19 -4.75 6.07
CA VAL A 102 11.43 -4.57 5.30
C VAL A 102 12.52 -3.88 6.13
N VAL A 103 12.12 -3.00 7.07
CA VAL A 103 13.07 -2.20 7.87
C VAL A 103 13.36 -2.85 9.23
N THR A 104 12.39 -3.61 9.79
CA THR A 104 12.47 -4.10 11.17
C THR A 104 12.78 -5.58 11.28
N THR A 105 12.51 -6.35 10.23
CA THR A 105 12.67 -7.81 10.25
C THR A 105 13.94 -8.21 9.51
N THR A 106 14.82 -8.93 10.19
CA THR A 106 16.03 -9.50 9.59
C THR A 106 15.66 -10.73 8.76
N GLY A 107 15.92 -10.68 7.47
CA GLY A 107 15.77 -11.81 6.54
C GLY A 107 17.13 -12.37 6.10
N GLU A 108 17.13 -13.29 5.14
CA GLU A 108 18.36 -13.80 4.51
C GLU A 108 19.01 -12.74 3.60
N ILE A 109 18.19 -11.95 2.90
CA ILE A 109 18.61 -10.77 2.13
C ILE A 109 17.96 -9.56 2.80
N ASN A 110 18.78 -8.66 3.29
CA ASN A 110 18.31 -7.49 4.03
C ASN A 110 18.50 -6.22 3.21
N THR A 111 17.48 -5.37 3.25
CA THR A 111 17.56 -4.00 2.76
C THR A 111 17.71 -3.09 3.98
N ASP A 112 18.63 -2.15 3.95
CA ASP A 112 18.75 -1.20 5.05
C ASP A 112 17.73 -0.05 4.95
N PHE A 113 17.57 0.71 6.03
CA PHE A 113 16.65 1.84 6.03
C PHE A 113 17.06 2.92 5.02
N ALA A 114 18.32 3.04 4.69
CA ALA A 114 18.81 4.02 3.73
C ALA A 114 18.32 3.70 2.32
N ASP A 115 18.27 2.43 1.94
CA ASP A 115 17.75 1.97 0.64
C ASP A 115 16.25 2.24 0.53
N VAL A 116 15.48 1.88 1.56
CA VAL A 116 14.04 2.16 1.62
C VAL A 116 13.79 3.66 1.55
N ASN A 117 14.55 4.44 2.29
CA ASN A 117 14.45 5.89 2.29
C ASN A 117 14.79 6.49 0.91
N ALA A 118 15.81 5.98 0.23
CA ALA A 118 16.20 6.45 -1.11
C ALA A 118 15.09 6.22 -2.15
N ILE A 119 14.37 5.09 -2.05
CA ILE A 119 13.26 4.76 -2.96
C ILE A 119 12.00 5.57 -2.63
N MET A 120 11.70 5.76 -1.34
CA MET A 120 10.40 6.30 -0.89
C MET A 120 10.42 7.80 -0.63
N ARG A 121 11.58 8.43 -0.41
CA ARG A 121 11.68 9.88 -0.15
C ARG A 121 11.32 10.69 -1.39
N ASN A 122 10.29 11.55 -1.27
CA ASN A 122 9.73 12.36 -2.36
C ASN A 122 9.26 11.54 -3.59
N ALA A 123 8.91 10.27 -3.39
CA ALA A 123 8.42 9.40 -4.46
C ALA A 123 7.01 9.78 -4.95
N GLY A 124 6.22 10.41 -4.09
CA GLY A 124 4.85 10.82 -4.42
C GLY A 124 3.85 9.66 -4.37
N PRO A 125 2.98 9.49 -5.38
CA PRO A 125 2.04 8.38 -5.40
C PRO A 125 2.75 7.05 -5.51
N ALA A 126 2.29 6.08 -4.71
CA ALA A 126 2.74 4.70 -4.76
C ALA A 126 1.55 3.74 -4.85
N TRP A 127 1.81 2.58 -5.39
CA TRP A 127 0.85 1.48 -5.47
C TRP A 127 1.44 0.27 -4.79
N MET A 128 0.57 -0.58 -4.31
CA MET A 128 0.91 -1.82 -3.65
C MET A 128 0.14 -2.96 -4.28
N SER A 129 0.77 -4.11 -4.35
CA SER A 129 0.14 -5.34 -4.75
C SER A 129 0.67 -6.50 -3.92
N ILE A 130 -0.12 -7.58 -3.86
CA ILE A 130 0.22 -8.80 -3.14
C ILE A 130 -0.07 -9.96 -4.07
N GLY A 131 0.86 -10.90 -4.11
CA GLY A 131 0.68 -12.15 -4.83
C GLY A 131 1.07 -13.35 -3.96
N TYR A 132 0.34 -14.42 -4.12
CA TYR A 132 0.55 -15.69 -3.45
C TYR A 132 0.86 -16.78 -4.48
N GLY A 133 1.74 -17.67 -4.13
CA GLY A 133 2.07 -18.82 -4.94
C GLY A 133 2.26 -20.09 -4.10
N ALA A 134 1.91 -21.22 -4.64
CA ALA A 134 2.08 -22.52 -4.01
C ALA A 134 2.63 -23.54 -5.02
N GLY A 135 3.30 -24.59 -4.52
CA GLY A 135 3.84 -25.64 -5.37
C GLY A 135 5.21 -25.30 -5.99
N GLU A 136 5.51 -25.91 -7.11
CA GLU A 136 6.84 -25.90 -7.73
C GLU A 136 7.17 -24.53 -8.37
N ASP A 137 6.22 -23.91 -9.05
CA ASP A 137 6.37 -22.59 -9.70
C ASP A 137 5.91 -21.41 -8.84
N ARG A 138 5.74 -21.63 -7.53
CA ARG A 138 5.15 -20.68 -6.58
C ARG A 138 5.67 -19.25 -6.66
N ALA A 139 6.98 -19.07 -6.90
CA ALA A 139 7.56 -17.73 -7.01
C ALA A 139 7.09 -16.97 -8.26
N LYS A 140 7.04 -17.67 -9.40
CA LYS A 140 6.54 -17.08 -10.66
C LYS A 140 5.04 -16.80 -10.58
N ASP A 141 4.28 -17.69 -9.97
CA ASP A 141 2.84 -17.53 -9.81
C ASP A 141 2.52 -16.36 -8.87
N ALA A 142 3.25 -16.24 -7.76
CA ALA A 142 3.10 -15.10 -6.85
C ALA A 142 3.41 -13.77 -7.55
N VAL A 143 4.50 -13.69 -8.32
CA VAL A 143 4.84 -12.47 -9.07
C VAL A 143 3.79 -12.16 -10.12
N ARG A 144 3.35 -13.17 -10.89
CA ARG A 144 2.29 -12.98 -11.90
C ARG A 144 1.01 -12.48 -11.25
N GLN A 145 0.57 -13.12 -10.17
CA GLN A 145 -0.62 -12.70 -9.43
C GLN A 145 -0.47 -11.27 -8.89
N ALA A 146 0.70 -10.90 -8.38
CA ALA A 146 0.96 -9.54 -7.92
C ALA A 146 0.85 -8.52 -9.05
N LEU A 147 1.38 -8.82 -10.23
CA LEU A 147 1.34 -7.91 -11.40
C LEU A 147 -0.06 -7.79 -12.02
N GLU A 148 -0.85 -8.85 -11.96
CA GLU A 148 -2.22 -8.89 -12.48
C GLU A 148 -3.28 -8.48 -11.44
N ASN A 149 -2.85 -8.15 -10.21
CA ASN A 149 -3.75 -7.84 -9.10
C ASN A 149 -4.56 -6.56 -9.38
N PRO A 150 -5.90 -6.59 -9.24
CA PRO A 150 -6.76 -5.43 -9.45
C PRO A 150 -6.44 -4.20 -8.57
N LEU A 151 -5.72 -4.35 -7.47
CA LEU A 151 -5.25 -3.24 -6.64
C LEU A 151 -4.24 -2.34 -7.38
N LEU A 152 -3.54 -2.87 -8.39
CA LEU A 152 -2.75 -2.07 -9.31
C LEU A 152 -3.69 -1.43 -10.33
N ASP A 153 -4.00 -0.16 -10.14
CA ASP A 153 -4.91 0.62 -11.01
C ASP A 153 -4.21 1.15 -12.28
N ILE A 154 -2.91 0.87 -12.41
CA ILE A 154 -2.06 1.38 -13.50
C ILE A 154 -1.06 0.33 -13.96
N SER A 155 -0.54 0.53 -15.17
CA SER A 155 0.66 -0.19 -15.61
C SER A 155 1.86 0.19 -14.76
N ILE A 156 2.68 -0.80 -14.41
CA ILE A 156 3.97 -0.60 -13.74
C ILE A 156 5.04 0.01 -14.67
N GLU A 157 4.72 0.12 -15.96
CA GLU A 157 5.62 0.76 -16.93
C GLU A 157 5.90 2.21 -16.55
N GLY A 158 7.16 2.56 -16.45
CA GLY A 158 7.61 3.88 -16.03
C GLY A 158 7.74 4.06 -14.51
N ALA A 159 7.58 3.00 -13.71
CA ALA A 159 7.91 3.04 -12.29
C ALA A 159 9.38 3.40 -12.08
N LYS A 160 9.64 4.38 -11.21
CA LYS A 160 11.00 4.87 -10.91
C LYS A 160 11.70 4.07 -9.83
N GLY A 161 10.94 3.41 -8.97
CA GLY A 161 11.43 2.57 -7.90
C GLY A 161 10.44 1.44 -7.62
N VAL A 162 10.95 0.30 -7.27
CA VAL A 162 10.17 -0.88 -6.86
C VAL A 162 10.76 -1.39 -5.57
N LEU A 163 9.91 -1.56 -4.59
CA LEU A 163 10.23 -2.25 -3.33
C LEU A 163 9.45 -3.55 -3.31
N PHE A 164 10.11 -4.67 -3.14
CA PHE A 164 9.43 -5.95 -2.99
C PHE A 164 9.94 -6.71 -1.78
N ASN A 165 9.02 -7.38 -1.11
CA ASN A 165 9.28 -8.26 0.01
C ASN A 165 8.81 -9.67 -0.35
N ILE A 166 9.70 -10.65 -0.21
CA ILE A 166 9.41 -12.05 -0.49
C ILE A 166 9.43 -12.81 0.82
N VAL A 167 8.28 -13.37 1.18
CA VAL A 167 8.14 -14.21 2.37
C VAL A 167 7.88 -15.65 1.92
N GLY A 168 8.72 -16.56 2.34
CA GLY A 168 8.61 -17.97 1.97
C GLY A 168 8.98 -18.91 3.11
N GLY A 169 8.69 -20.18 2.95
CA GLY A 169 9.16 -21.22 3.86
C GLY A 169 10.66 -21.48 3.73
N THR A 170 11.21 -22.29 4.65
CA THR A 170 12.63 -22.67 4.68
C THR A 170 13.12 -23.46 3.45
N ASP A 171 12.19 -23.83 2.58
CA ASP A 171 12.42 -24.51 1.31
C ASP A 171 12.50 -23.56 0.10
N LEU A 172 12.48 -22.24 0.31
CA LEU A 172 12.64 -21.24 -0.74
C LEU A 172 14.07 -21.29 -1.29
N LYS A 173 14.21 -21.65 -2.57
CA LYS A 173 15.52 -21.75 -3.21
C LYS A 173 15.95 -20.39 -3.77
N SER A 174 17.22 -20.03 -3.62
CA SER A 174 17.81 -18.78 -4.12
C SER A 174 17.65 -18.58 -5.65
N VAL A 175 17.55 -19.67 -6.40
CA VAL A 175 17.28 -19.66 -7.86
C VAL A 175 15.97 -18.95 -8.25
N PHE A 176 15.01 -18.86 -7.34
CA PHE A 176 13.75 -18.15 -7.59
C PHE A 176 13.84 -16.62 -7.40
N ILE A 177 14.95 -16.14 -6.84
CA ILE A 177 15.16 -14.73 -6.49
C ILE A 177 16.16 -14.06 -7.47
N SER A 178 16.87 -14.86 -8.27
CA SER A 178 17.81 -14.36 -9.28
C SER A 178 17.10 -13.99 -10.58
N PRO A 179 17.43 -12.85 -11.23
CA PRO A 179 16.88 -12.45 -12.52
C PRO A 179 17.21 -13.43 -13.65
#